data_29a8e994119e329939adc3284b08c6d0
#
_entry.id   29a8e994119e329939adc3284b08c6d0
#
_cell.length_a   1.000
_cell.length_b   1.000
_cell.length_c   1.000
_cell.angle_alpha   90.00
_cell.angle_beta   90.00
_cell.angle_gamma   90.00
#
_symmetry.space_group_name_H-M   'P 1'
#
loop_
_entity.id
_entity.type
_entity.pdbx_description
1 polymer ?
#
loop_
_entity_poly.entity_id
_entity_poly.type
_entity_poly.pdbx_seq_one_letter_code
_entity_poly.pdbx_strand_id
1 'polypeptide(L)'
;MNTVITIVIIILLIAIGIGFLMVRHHYVKQLNVAIKRAQKSEQLKSVFIDNISRTLRSPLNAISGLCNTILEEKDENAQPAQVRKMVTDIADNTKELTDFVAQLHEMSKFEGITPSFTFIEVNLSELMASYRREAMNYANPGVAVRVTTDLSPHCRAILDTNLMHQLMMHLLSNAAHHVTEGDIFIRYTCERRGLKVSVNYTGMGPAVLEKGDVYSLIEKEDALKDAGKSHVLGLAICRAIVDIFGGEFFMDSDGDQKTVASFWFPCELKDVYKDI
;
A
#
# COMPACT_ATOMS: atom_id res chain seq x y z
N MET A 1 -1.34 31.80 65.75
CA MET A 1 -1.42 30.38 65.33
C MET A 1 -2.48 30.12 64.26
N ASN A 2 -3.67 30.68 64.38
CA ASN A 2 -4.75 30.49 63.39
C ASN A 2 -4.49 31.11 61.99
N THR A 3 -3.84 32.25 61.90
CA THR A 3 -3.55 32.93 60.63
C THR A 3 -2.57 32.17 59.75
N VAL A 4 -1.57 31.55 60.33
CA VAL A 4 -0.59 30.72 59.58
C VAL A 4 -1.25 29.48 59.02
N ILE A 5 -2.11 28.81 59.78
CA ILE A 5 -2.86 27.62 59.34
C ILE A 5 -3.79 27.97 58.16
N THR A 6 -4.47 29.12 58.25
CA THR A 6 -5.37 29.59 57.17
C THR A 6 -4.60 29.85 55.87
N ILE A 7 -3.43 30.48 55.94
CA ILE A 7 -2.60 30.71 54.75
C ILE A 7 -2.12 29.40 54.13
N VAL A 8 -1.71 28.43 54.94
CA VAL A 8 -1.28 27.11 54.44
C VAL A 8 -2.43 26.39 53.74
N ILE A 9 -3.66 26.42 54.27
CA ILE A 9 -4.84 25.83 53.67
C ILE A 9 -5.14 26.48 52.29
N ILE A 10 -5.06 27.81 52.23
CA ILE A 10 -5.30 28.54 50.95
C ILE A 10 -4.25 28.16 49.89
N ILE A 11 -2.98 28.07 50.26
CA ILE A 11 -1.92 27.68 49.34
C ILE A 11 -2.17 26.25 48.84
N LEU A 12 -2.57 25.33 49.73
CA LEU A 12 -2.87 23.95 49.37
C LEU A 12 -4.05 23.83 48.42
N LEU A 13 -5.12 24.60 48.64
CA LEU A 13 -6.28 24.66 47.75
C LEU A 13 -5.91 25.22 46.37
N ILE A 14 -5.06 26.25 46.30
CA ILE A 14 -4.58 26.80 45.04
C ILE A 14 -3.72 25.75 44.31
N ALA A 15 -2.83 25.05 44.98
CA ALA A 15 -2.01 24.01 44.38
C ALA A 15 -2.83 22.85 43.83
N ILE A 16 -3.88 22.42 44.56
CA ILE A 16 -4.84 21.40 44.06
C ILE A 16 -5.60 21.90 42.84
N GLY A 17 -6.03 23.18 42.86
CA GLY A 17 -6.74 23.80 41.72
C GLY A 17 -5.86 23.87 40.47
N ILE A 18 -4.58 24.24 40.61
CA ILE A 18 -3.62 24.27 39.50
C ILE A 18 -3.35 22.85 38.98
N GLY A 19 -3.15 21.88 39.89
CA GLY A 19 -3.00 20.47 39.51
C GLY A 19 -4.19 19.93 38.71
N PHE A 20 -5.40 20.22 39.17
CA PHE A 20 -6.64 19.85 38.48
C PHE A 20 -6.72 20.49 37.08
N LEU A 21 -6.39 21.78 36.95
CA LEU A 21 -6.38 22.48 35.67
C LEU A 21 -5.34 21.90 34.69
N MET A 22 -4.15 21.54 35.17
CA MET A 22 -3.11 20.91 34.35
C MET A 22 -3.55 19.54 33.85
N VAL A 23 -4.09 18.71 34.72
CA VAL A 23 -4.61 17.38 34.38
C VAL A 23 -5.74 17.51 33.36
N ARG A 24 -6.70 18.40 33.60
CA ARG A 24 -7.82 18.68 32.68
C ARG A 24 -7.29 19.14 31.31
N HIS A 25 -6.33 20.05 31.29
CA HIS A 25 -5.76 20.54 30.04
C HIS A 25 -5.06 19.41 29.25
N HIS A 26 -4.34 18.54 29.96
CA HIS A 26 -3.68 17.37 29.34
C HIS A 26 -4.70 16.40 28.72
N TYR A 27 -5.75 16.05 29.45
CA TYR A 27 -6.80 15.17 28.97
C TYR A 27 -7.59 15.76 27.78
N VAL A 28 -7.93 17.05 27.84
CA VAL A 28 -8.61 17.77 26.75
C VAL A 28 -7.73 17.78 25.49
N LYS A 29 -6.42 18.00 25.64
CA LYS A 29 -5.48 17.95 24.51
C LYS A 29 -5.41 16.54 23.88
N GLN A 30 -5.33 15.49 24.69
CA GLN A 30 -5.32 14.10 24.20
C GLN A 30 -6.66 13.75 23.51
N LEU A 31 -7.77 14.16 24.11
CA LEU A 31 -9.10 13.94 23.53
C LEU A 31 -9.26 14.63 22.18
N ASN A 32 -8.82 15.89 22.07
CA ASN A 32 -8.86 16.64 20.81
C ASN A 32 -7.99 15.99 19.72
N VAL A 33 -6.83 15.44 20.10
CA VAL A 33 -5.99 14.69 19.14
C VAL A 33 -6.70 13.41 18.70
N ALA A 34 -7.31 12.68 19.62
CA ALA A 34 -8.07 11.47 19.29
C ALA A 34 -9.28 11.75 18.40
N ILE A 35 -10.05 12.82 18.71
CA ILE A 35 -11.19 13.26 17.89
C ILE A 35 -10.72 13.66 16.48
N LYS A 36 -9.64 14.44 16.36
CA LYS A 36 -9.10 14.82 15.04
C LYS A 36 -8.64 13.60 14.22
N ARG A 37 -8.04 12.61 14.88
CA ARG A 37 -7.65 11.35 14.22
C ARG A 37 -8.88 10.57 13.75
N ALA A 38 -9.90 10.45 14.60
CA ALA A 38 -11.15 9.78 14.25
C ALA A 38 -11.87 10.50 13.09
N GLN A 39 -11.99 11.83 13.14
CA GLN A 39 -12.59 12.63 12.07
C GLN A 39 -11.82 12.49 10.76
N LYS A 40 -10.46 12.53 10.81
CA LYS A 40 -9.64 12.33 9.63
C LYS A 40 -9.85 10.92 9.05
N SER A 41 -9.90 9.89 9.90
CA SER A 41 -10.18 8.52 9.47
C SER A 41 -11.54 8.39 8.79
N GLU A 42 -12.57 9.05 9.32
CA GLU A 42 -13.93 9.00 8.76
C GLU A 42 -14.03 9.76 7.43
N GLN A 43 -13.37 10.92 7.31
CA GLN A 43 -13.24 11.63 6.04
C GLN A 43 -12.52 10.78 4.98
N LEU A 44 -11.41 10.16 5.33
CA LEU A 44 -10.67 9.27 4.43
C LEU A 44 -11.54 8.10 3.97
N LYS A 45 -12.34 7.52 4.87
CA LYS A 45 -13.27 6.45 4.54
C LYS A 45 -14.35 6.91 3.55
N SER A 46 -14.87 8.11 3.72
CA SER A 46 -15.86 8.69 2.79
C SER A 46 -15.28 8.93 1.40
N VAL A 47 -14.10 9.57 1.32
CA VAL A 47 -13.37 9.80 0.05
C VAL A 47 -13.02 8.48 -0.62
N PHE A 48 -12.61 7.47 0.16
CA PHE A 48 -12.31 6.14 -0.33
C PHE A 48 -13.52 5.47 -0.99
N ILE A 49 -14.71 5.52 -0.35
CA ILE A 49 -15.95 4.96 -0.90
C ILE A 49 -16.35 5.68 -2.20
N ASP A 50 -16.21 7.00 -2.25
CA ASP A 50 -16.52 7.78 -3.46
C ASP A 50 -15.58 7.40 -4.61
N ASN A 51 -14.29 7.28 -4.34
CA ASN A 51 -13.30 6.86 -5.32
C ASN A 51 -13.53 5.42 -5.81
N ILE A 52 -13.89 4.49 -4.91
CA ILE A 52 -14.30 3.13 -5.30
C ILE A 52 -15.47 3.20 -6.29
N SER A 53 -16.50 3.97 -5.97
CA SER A 53 -17.68 4.10 -6.81
C SER A 53 -17.35 4.64 -8.20
N ARG A 54 -16.44 5.60 -8.28
CA ARG A 54 -15.96 6.13 -9.59
C ARG A 54 -15.13 5.10 -10.34
N THR A 55 -14.23 4.40 -9.67
CA THR A 55 -13.35 3.38 -10.28
C THR A 55 -14.15 2.22 -10.84
N LEU A 56 -15.20 1.78 -10.15
CA LEU A 56 -16.12 0.76 -10.65
C LEU A 56 -16.96 1.24 -11.84
N ARG A 57 -17.40 2.49 -11.81
CA ARG A 57 -18.29 3.05 -12.85
C ARG A 57 -17.63 3.12 -14.22
N SER A 58 -16.35 3.43 -14.30
CA SER A 58 -15.62 3.59 -15.56
C SER A 58 -15.61 2.30 -16.41
N PRO A 59 -15.08 1.14 -15.94
CA PRO A 59 -15.09 -0.09 -16.70
C PRO A 59 -16.51 -0.62 -16.93
N LEU A 60 -17.45 -0.43 -15.99
CA LEU A 60 -18.85 -0.81 -16.20
C LEU A 60 -19.49 -0.02 -17.35
N ASN A 61 -19.23 1.30 -17.42
CA ASN A 61 -19.73 2.11 -18.53
C ASN A 61 -19.08 1.71 -19.86
N ALA A 62 -17.79 1.39 -19.88
CA ALA A 62 -17.09 0.91 -21.06
C ALA A 62 -17.70 -0.42 -21.55
N ILE A 63 -17.87 -1.39 -20.64
CA ILE A 63 -18.51 -2.67 -20.96
C ILE A 63 -19.93 -2.46 -21.51
N SER A 64 -20.74 -1.65 -20.80
CA SER A 64 -22.12 -1.37 -21.21
C SER A 64 -22.18 -0.68 -22.59
N GLY A 65 -21.29 0.30 -22.84
CA GLY A 65 -21.19 0.97 -24.12
C GLY A 65 -20.83 0.03 -25.26
N LEU A 66 -19.82 -0.82 -25.08
CA LEU A 66 -19.40 -1.81 -26.07
C LEU A 66 -20.48 -2.85 -26.32
N CYS A 67 -21.18 -3.32 -25.28
CA CYS A 67 -22.31 -4.22 -25.43
C CYS A 67 -23.45 -3.58 -26.25
N ASN A 68 -23.79 -2.32 -25.93
CA ASN A 68 -24.83 -1.61 -26.69
C ASN A 68 -24.45 -1.43 -28.16
N THR A 69 -23.18 -1.07 -28.44
CA THR A 69 -22.70 -0.97 -29.82
C THR A 69 -22.83 -2.29 -30.56
N ILE A 70 -22.47 -3.42 -29.95
CA ILE A 70 -22.63 -4.76 -30.56
C ILE A 70 -24.11 -5.10 -30.80
N LEU A 71 -25.00 -4.70 -29.88
CA LEU A 71 -26.44 -4.97 -30.00
C LEU A 71 -27.16 -4.07 -31.05
N GLU A 72 -26.66 -2.83 -31.22
CA GLU A 72 -27.20 -1.83 -32.14
C GLU A 72 -26.65 -2.01 -33.56
N GLU A 73 -25.50 -2.65 -33.72
CA GLU A 73 -24.93 -2.99 -35.04
C GLU A 73 -25.80 -4.05 -35.74
N LYS A 74 -26.86 -3.57 -36.37
CA LYS A 74 -27.75 -4.38 -37.23
C LYS A 74 -27.17 -4.65 -38.63
N ASP A 75 -25.97 -4.17 -38.89
CA ASP A 75 -25.34 -4.30 -40.19
C ASP A 75 -24.77 -5.71 -40.38
N GLU A 76 -25.33 -6.45 -41.36
CA GLU A 76 -24.78 -7.72 -41.85
C GLU A 76 -23.33 -7.61 -42.34
N ASN A 77 -22.78 -6.39 -42.38
CA ASN A 77 -21.40 -6.04 -42.77
C ASN A 77 -20.45 -5.75 -41.60
N ALA A 78 -20.86 -5.92 -40.33
CA ALA A 78 -19.95 -5.76 -39.21
C ALA A 78 -18.73 -6.68 -39.42
N GLN A 79 -17.54 -6.08 -39.58
CA GLN A 79 -16.33 -6.89 -39.81
C GLN A 79 -16.07 -7.77 -38.58
N PRO A 80 -15.91 -9.09 -38.71
CA PRO A 80 -15.70 -10.01 -37.61
C PRO A 80 -14.48 -9.61 -36.71
N ALA A 81 -13.52 -8.89 -37.29
CA ALA A 81 -12.36 -8.35 -36.58
C ALA A 81 -12.74 -7.24 -35.61
N GLN A 82 -13.74 -6.39 -35.96
CA GLN A 82 -14.18 -5.28 -35.09
C GLN A 82 -14.98 -5.81 -33.89
N VAL A 83 -15.88 -6.75 -34.13
CA VAL A 83 -16.64 -7.42 -33.05
C VAL A 83 -15.69 -8.18 -32.12
N ARG A 84 -14.70 -8.89 -32.69
CA ARG A 84 -13.67 -9.57 -31.86
C ARG A 84 -12.90 -8.59 -30.97
N LYS A 85 -12.52 -7.42 -31.50
CA LYS A 85 -11.85 -6.37 -30.70
C LYS A 85 -12.75 -5.88 -29.58
N MET A 86 -14.03 -5.57 -29.84
CA MET A 86 -14.98 -5.14 -28.82
C MET A 86 -15.16 -6.20 -27.72
N VAL A 87 -15.24 -7.48 -28.08
CA VAL A 87 -15.32 -8.58 -27.11
C VAL A 87 -14.04 -8.69 -26.27
N THR A 88 -12.87 -8.48 -26.89
CA THR A 88 -11.58 -8.45 -26.16
C THR A 88 -11.57 -7.27 -25.17
N ASP A 89 -11.95 -6.07 -25.61
CA ASP A 89 -12.01 -4.88 -24.76
C ASP A 89 -13.00 -5.07 -23.58
N ILE A 90 -14.13 -5.77 -23.79
CA ILE A 90 -15.08 -6.15 -22.73
C ILE A 90 -14.41 -7.12 -21.74
N ALA A 91 -13.69 -8.12 -22.23
CA ALA A 91 -13.01 -9.10 -21.39
C ALA A 91 -11.91 -8.44 -20.53
N ASP A 92 -11.14 -7.52 -21.11
CA ASP A 92 -10.10 -6.76 -20.40
C ASP A 92 -10.69 -5.86 -19.31
N ASN A 93 -11.75 -5.10 -19.61
CA ASN A 93 -12.45 -4.28 -18.60
C ASN A 93 -13.09 -5.14 -17.50
N THR A 94 -13.61 -6.33 -17.84
CA THR A 94 -14.18 -7.27 -16.86
C THR A 94 -13.09 -7.82 -15.93
N LYS A 95 -11.92 -8.12 -16.49
CA LYS A 95 -10.76 -8.57 -15.72
C LYS A 95 -10.29 -7.47 -14.76
N GLU A 96 -10.12 -6.24 -15.25
CA GLU A 96 -9.76 -5.08 -14.41
C GLU A 96 -10.74 -4.90 -13.25
N LEU A 97 -12.05 -5.00 -13.52
CA LEU A 97 -13.08 -4.90 -12.49
C LEU A 97 -12.98 -6.02 -11.46
N THR A 98 -12.72 -7.25 -11.90
CA THR A 98 -12.58 -8.43 -11.02
C THR A 98 -11.36 -8.29 -10.12
N ASP A 99 -10.23 -7.87 -10.67
CA ASP A 99 -8.99 -7.64 -9.94
C ASP A 99 -9.17 -6.52 -8.91
N PHE A 100 -9.88 -5.45 -9.27
CA PHE A 100 -10.19 -4.35 -8.36
C PHE A 100 -11.09 -4.80 -7.19
N VAL A 101 -12.13 -5.59 -7.46
CA VAL A 101 -13.03 -6.14 -6.42
C VAL A 101 -12.27 -7.10 -5.49
N ALA A 102 -11.34 -7.90 -6.03
CA ALA A 102 -10.48 -8.77 -5.23
C ALA A 102 -9.60 -7.96 -4.28
N GLN A 103 -8.98 -6.87 -4.74
CA GLN A 103 -8.18 -5.97 -3.91
C GLN A 103 -9.02 -5.27 -2.83
N LEU A 104 -10.26 -4.85 -3.14
CA LEU A 104 -11.19 -4.30 -2.15
C LEU A 104 -11.53 -5.31 -1.05
N HIS A 105 -11.78 -6.56 -1.44
CA HIS A 105 -12.04 -7.63 -0.47
C HIS A 105 -10.81 -7.89 0.41
N GLU A 106 -9.62 -7.85 -0.18
CA GLU A 106 -8.36 -7.99 0.55
C GLU A 106 -8.16 -6.85 1.56
N MET A 107 -8.38 -5.61 1.15
CA MET A 107 -8.31 -4.44 2.03
C MET A 107 -9.33 -4.48 3.18
N SER A 108 -10.55 -4.96 2.92
CA SER A 108 -11.58 -5.13 3.95
C SER A 108 -11.15 -6.08 5.09
N LYS A 109 -10.26 -7.02 4.83
CA LYS A 109 -9.71 -7.92 5.87
C LYS A 109 -8.80 -7.21 6.86
N PHE A 110 -8.25 -6.06 6.50
CA PHE A 110 -7.39 -5.27 7.38
C PHE A 110 -8.16 -4.25 8.23
N GLU A 111 -9.45 -4.00 7.92
CA GLU A 111 -10.32 -3.13 8.71
C GLU A 111 -10.96 -3.91 9.88
N GLY A 112 -10.53 -3.63 11.10
CA GLY A 112 -11.25 -4.02 12.33
C GLY A 112 -10.98 -5.42 12.87
N ILE A 113 -10.10 -6.21 12.32
CA ILE A 113 -9.70 -7.52 12.84
C ILE A 113 -8.25 -7.45 13.31
N THR A 114 -7.98 -7.91 14.53
CA THR A 114 -6.61 -8.23 14.95
C THR A 114 -6.14 -9.39 14.07
N PRO A 115 -5.22 -9.19 13.13
CA PRO A 115 -4.83 -10.27 12.22
C PRO A 115 -4.22 -11.42 13.03
N SER A 116 -4.67 -12.64 12.77
CA SER A 116 -3.97 -13.82 13.28
C SER A 116 -2.73 -14.04 12.41
N PHE A 117 -1.56 -13.67 12.93
CA PHE A 117 -0.31 -13.87 12.23
C PHE A 117 0.14 -15.34 12.26
N THR A 118 0.65 -15.81 11.15
CA THR A 118 1.31 -17.11 11.06
C THR A 118 2.79 -16.88 10.77
N PHE A 119 3.57 -16.64 11.83
CA PHE A 119 5.00 -16.45 11.70
C PHE A 119 5.71 -17.80 11.49
N ILE A 120 6.47 -17.89 10.41
CA ILE A 120 7.32 -19.03 10.11
C ILE A 120 8.75 -18.57 9.80
N GLU A 121 9.71 -19.44 10.08
CA GLU A 121 11.12 -19.21 9.74
C GLU A 121 11.35 -19.58 8.27
N VAL A 122 11.85 -18.64 7.49
CA VAL A 122 12.11 -18.82 6.05
C VAL A 122 13.51 -18.37 5.67
N ASN A 123 14.09 -18.99 4.66
CA ASN A 123 15.32 -18.51 4.03
C ASN A 123 14.99 -17.34 3.10
N LEU A 124 15.60 -16.17 3.35
CA LEU A 124 15.33 -14.96 2.58
C LEU A 124 15.77 -15.05 1.12
N SER A 125 16.88 -15.74 0.84
CA SER A 125 17.38 -15.91 -0.52
C SER A 125 16.42 -16.72 -1.38
N GLU A 126 15.89 -17.82 -0.83
CA GLU A 126 14.91 -18.67 -1.50
C GLU A 126 13.58 -17.95 -1.70
N LEU A 127 13.12 -17.22 -0.67
CA LEU A 127 11.88 -16.45 -0.71
C LEU A 127 11.95 -15.35 -1.78
N MET A 128 13.03 -14.56 -1.82
CA MET A 128 13.19 -13.50 -2.81
C MET A 128 13.41 -14.05 -4.23
N ALA A 129 14.04 -15.22 -4.35
CA ALA A 129 14.16 -15.92 -5.63
C ALA A 129 12.79 -16.40 -6.13
N SER A 130 11.87 -16.81 -5.24
CA SER A 130 10.50 -17.16 -5.64
C SER A 130 9.74 -15.96 -6.16
N TYR A 131 9.82 -14.82 -5.49
CA TYR A 131 9.20 -13.57 -5.94
C TYR A 131 9.76 -13.09 -7.28
N ARG A 132 11.07 -13.23 -7.49
CA ARG A 132 11.67 -12.94 -8.80
C ARG A 132 11.06 -13.79 -9.91
N ARG A 133 10.93 -15.11 -9.69
CA ARG A 133 10.34 -16.01 -10.69
C ARG A 133 8.90 -15.64 -11.01
N GLU A 134 8.13 -15.30 -9.98
CA GLU A 134 6.74 -14.92 -10.14
C GLU A 134 6.61 -13.57 -10.88
N ALA A 135 7.42 -12.57 -10.52
CA ALA A 135 7.45 -11.28 -11.18
C ALA A 135 7.79 -11.37 -12.67
N MET A 136 8.65 -12.31 -13.07
CA MET A 136 8.97 -12.55 -14.48
C MET A 136 7.75 -13.01 -15.31
N ASN A 137 6.72 -13.59 -14.68
CA ASN A 137 5.49 -13.98 -15.37
C ASN A 137 4.59 -12.77 -15.72
N TYR A 138 4.76 -11.66 -15.01
CA TYR A 138 4.01 -10.42 -15.22
C TYR A 138 4.80 -9.37 -16.01
N ALA A 139 6.13 -9.51 -16.05
CA ALA A 139 7.01 -8.57 -16.72
C ALA A 139 6.85 -8.62 -18.25
N ASN A 140 6.95 -7.46 -18.89
CA ASN A 140 6.94 -7.36 -20.34
C ASN A 140 8.13 -8.12 -20.97
N PRO A 141 7.99 -8.64 -22.20
CA PRO A 141 9.12 -9.27 -22.90
C PRO A 141 10.34 -8.36 -22.99
N GLY A 142 11.47 -8.85 -22.54
CA GLY A 142 12.74 -8.09 -22.52
C GLY A 142 13.05 -7.39 -21.18
N VAL A 143 12.10 -7.31 -20.26
CA VAL A 143 12.33 -6.78 -18.90
C VAL A 143 12.97 -7.85 -18.03
N ALA A 144 14.12 -7.54 -17.41
CA ALA A 144 14.80 -8.45 -16.49
C ALA A 144 14.45 -8.11 -15.03
N VAL A 145 14.16 -9.14 -14.22
CA VAL A 145 13.98 -9.01 -12.78
C VAL A 145 15.22 -9.53 -12.06
N ARG A 146 15.90 -8.66 -11.30
CA ARG A 146 17.15 -8.96 -10.60
C ARG A 146 16.98 -8.86 -9.10
N VAL A 147 17.64 -9.74 -8.36
CA VAL A 147 17.68 -9.73 -6.89
C VAL A 147 19.10 -9.44 -6.43
N THR A 148 19.25 -8.51 -5.49
CA THR A 148 20.55 -8.13 -4.90
C THR A 148 20.44 -8.05 -3.38
N THR A 149 21.50 -8.48 -2.69
CA THR A 149 21.61 -8.41 -1.23
C THR A 149 23.06 -8.47 -0.77
N ASP A 150 23.32 -7.89 0.38
CA ASP A 150 24.59 -8.01 1.09
C ASP A 150 24.51 -9.08 2.22
N LEU A 151 23.33 -9.72 2.39
CA LEU A 151 23.11 -10.73 3.41
C LEU A 151 23.67 -12.10 3.02
N SER A 152 23.90 -12.96 4.03
CA SER A 152 24.28 -14.34 3.81
C SER A 152 23.20 -15.09 3.01
N PRO A 153 23.59 -16.02 2.11
CA PRO A 153 22.63 -16.91 1.44
C PRO A 153 21.83 -17.79 2.42
N HIS A 154 22.36 -17.97 3.65
CA HIS A 154 21.71 -18.73 4.72
C HIS A 154 20.87 -17.86 5.65
N CYS A 155 20.80 -16.55 5.39
CA CYS A 155 20.04 -15.62 6.23
C CYS A 155 18.56 -16.02 6.27
N ARG A 156 18.04 -16.17 7.50
CA ARG A 156 16.65 -16.56 7.78
C ARG A 156 15.92 -15.44 8.48
N ALA A 157 14.61 -15.32 8.21
CA ALA A 157 13.72 -14.38 8.86
C ALA A 157 12.50 -15.11 9.42
N ILE A 158 12.00 -14.63 10.56
CA ILE A 158 10.71 -15.05 11.10
C ILE A 158 9.67 -14.02 10.69
N LEU A 159 8.77 -14.39 9.78
CA LEU A 159 7.77 -13.49 9.22
C LEU A 159 6.49 -14.23 8.78
N ASP A 160 5.41 -13.49 8.59
CA ASP A 160 4.20 -14.03 7.95
C ASP A 160 4.37 -14.02 6.43
N THR A 161 4.51 -15.22 5.85
CA THR A 161 4.78 -15.37 4.42
C THR A 161 3.59 -15.01 3.55
N ASN A 162 2.36 -15.12 4.05
CA ASN A 162 1.16 -14.77 3.28
C ASN A 162 1.08 -13.25 3.11
N LEU A 163 1.22 -12.49 4.20
CA LEU A 163 1.24 -11.04 4.14
C LEU A 163 2.45 -10.50 3.36
N MET A 164 3.62 -11.15 3.54
CA MET A 164 4.81 -10.79 2.78
C MET A 164 4.64 -11.05 1.28
N HIS A 165 4.00 -12.17 0.92
CA HIS A 165 3.69 -12.50 -0.47
C HIS A 165 2.75 -11.46 -1.09
N GLN A 166 1.64 -11.11 -0.41
CA GLN A 166 0.71 -10.08 -0.86
C GLN A 166 1.42 -8.74 -1.08
N LEU A 167 2.21 -8.29 -0.10
CA LEU A 167 2.99 -7.06 -0.19
C LEU A 167 3.92 -7.06 -1.40
N MET A 168 4.69 -8.13 -1.60
CA MET A 168 5.62 -8.25 -2.71
C MET A 168 4.90 -8.33 -4.06
N MET A 169 3.79 -9.04 -4.16
CA MET A 169 3.03 -9.15 -5.42
C MET A 169 2.43 -7.81 -5.84
N HIS A 170 1.88 -7.02 -4.92
CA HIS A 170 1.39 -5.68 -5.24
C HIS A 170 2.53 -4.76 -5.74
N LEU A 171 3.70 -4.79 -5.10
CA LEU A 171 4.85 -3.99 -5.53
C LEU A 171 5.41 -4.43 -6.88
N LEU A 172 5.55 -5.74 -7.09
CA LEU A 172 6.10 -6.29 -8.32
C LEU A 172 5.14 -6.18 -9.50
N SER A 173 3.85 -6.38 -9.28
CA SER A 173 2.82 -6.15 -10.29
C SER A 173 2.78 -4.68 -10.72
N ASN A 174 2.86 -3.75 -9.75
CA ASN A 174 2.96 -2.33 -10.03
C ASN A 174 4.21 -2.00 -10.86
N ALA A 175 5.38 -2.51 -10.47
CA ALA A 175 6.62 -2.32 -11.23
C ALA A 175 6.52 -2.90 -12.65
N ALA A 176 6.01 -4.12 -12.80
CA ALA A 176 5.85 -4.78 -14.09
C ALA A 176 4.92 -4.03 -15.05
N HIS A 177 3.88 -3.38 -14.51
CA HIS A 177 2.96 -2.57 -15.31
C HIS A 177 3.62 -1.29 -15.86
N HIS A 178 4.50 -0.66 -15.08
CA HIS A 178 5.14 0.59 -15.46
C HIS A 178 6.42 0.42 -16.28
N VAL A 179 7.03 -0.77 -16.28
CA VAL A 179 8.27 -1.05 -17.01
C VAL A 179 7.94 -1.68 -18.36
N THR A 180 8.16 -0.92 -19.44
CA THR A 180 8.08 -1.45 -20.80
C THR A 180 9.44 -1.93 -21.29
N GLU A 181 10.52 -1.25 -20.89
CA GLU A 181 11.92 -1.56 -21.22
C GLU A 181 12.81 -1.32 -20.00
N GLY A 182 13.82 -2.15 -19.79
CA GLY A 182 14.78 -2.01 -18.70
C GLY A 182 14.71 -3.12 -17.66
N ASP A 183 14.99 -2.78 -16.40
CA ASP A 183 15.16 -3.77 -15.33
C ASP A 183 14.30 -3.42 -14.10
N ILE A 184 13.84 -4.46 -13.40
CA ILE A 184 13.25 -4.39 -12.07
C ILE A 184 14.25 -4.99 -11.07
N PHE A 185 14.65 -4.21 -10.05
CA PHE A 185 15.61 -4.64 -9.03
C PHE A 185 14.91 -4.83 -7.69
N ILE A 186 14.99 -6.02 -7.13
CA ILE A 186 14.60 -6.32 -5.76
C ILE A 186 15.89 -6.30 -4.91
N ARG A 187 15.98 -5.36 -3.95
CA ARG A 187 17.09 -5.33 -3.00
C ARG A 187 16.55 -5.55 -1.60
N TYR A 188 17.20 -6.41 -0.81
CA TYR A 188 16.86 -6.63 0.57
C TYR A 188 18.10 -6.60 1.46
N THR A 189 17.96 -5.97 2.63
CA THR A 189 19.04 -5.70 3.59
C THR A 189 18.53 -5.79 5.02
N CYS A 190 19.45 -5.94 5.97
CA CYS A 190 19.15 -5.81 7.39
C CYS A 190 19.40 -4.36 7.83
N GLU A 191 18.36 -3.66 8.29
CA GLU A 191 18.45 -2.33 8.87
C GLU A 191 17.67 -2.26 10.19
N ARG A 192 18.19 -1.53 11.18
CA ARG A 192 17.49 -1.26 12.45
C ARG A 192 16.90 -2.51 13.12
N ARG A 193 17.60 -3.64 13.07
CA ARG A 193 17.11 -4.98 13.54
C ARG A 193 15.80 -5.41 12.87
N GLY A 194 15.71 -5.20 11.59
CA GLY A 194 14.56 -5.59 10.77
C GLY A 194 14.96 -5.84 9.34
N LEU A 195 13.99 -6.24 8.55
CA LEU A 195 14.13 -6.44 7.12
C LEU A 195 13.72 -5.19 6.36
N LYS A 196 14.61 -4.70 5.51
CA LYS A 196 14.27 -3.68 4.51
C LYS A 196 14.28 -4.31 3.14
N VAL A 197 13.24 -4.05 2.37
CA VAL A 197 13.15 -4.47 0.97
C VAL A 197 12.83 -3.25 0.12
N SER A 198 13.48 -3.14 -1.03
CA SER A 198 13.19 -2.12 -2.03
C SER A 198 13.00 -2.76 -3.41
N VAL A 199 11.99 -2.29 -4.13
CA VAL A 199 11.73 -2.60 -5.53
C VAL A 199 12.01 -1.34 -6.32
N ASN A 200 13.08 -1.36 -7.10
CA ASN A 200 13.52 -0.25 -7.94
C ASN A 200 13.26 -0.61 -9.39
N TYR A 201 12.69 0.29 -10.15
CA TYR A 201 12.41 0.03 -11.56
C TYR A 201 12.55 1.30 -12.40
N THR A 202 12.86 1.09 -13.69
CA THR A 202 12.90 2.13 -14.72
C THR A 202 11.48 2.40 -15.20
N GLY A 203 11.10 3.67 -15.31
CA GLY A 203 9.77 4.09 -15.75
C GLY A 203 9.08 5.03 -14.79
N MET A 204 8.04 5.67 -15.29
CA MET A 204 7.22 6.62 -14.52
C MET A 204 6.42 5.84 -13.48
N GLY A 205 6.75 6.05 -12.21
CA GLY A 205 5.91 5.60 -11.10
C GLY A 205 4.64 6.46 -11.00
N PRO A 206 3.68 6.05 -10.16
CA PRO A 206 2.57 6.93 -9.84
C PRO A 206 3.11 8.24 -9.30
N ALA A 207 2.51 9.36 -9.72
CA ALA A 207 2.94 10.72 -9.39
C ALA A 207 3.39 10.83 -7.93
N VAL A 208 4.56 11.43 -7.73
CA VAL A 208 5.30 11.53 -6.46
C VAL A 208 4.39 11.57 -5.25
N LEU A 209 4.54 10.56 -4.40
CA LEU A 209 4.04 10.61 -3.03
C LEU A 209 4.93 11.60 -2.28
N GLU A 210 4.52 12.87 -2.19
CA GLU A 210 5.07 13.74 -1.16
C GLU A 210 5.01 12.97 0.16
N LYS A 211 6.08 13.07 0.97
CA LYS A 211 6.21 12.45 2.30
C LYS A 211 4.91 12.62 3.12
N GLY A 212 3.98 11.74 2.93
CA GLY A 212 2.65 11.85 3.52
C GLY A 212 1.82 10.67 3.06
N ASP A 213 0.86 10.35 3.75
CA ASP A 213 -0.17 9.37 3.70
C ASP A 213 -0.46 8.80 2.27
N VAL A 214 -0.32 7.48 2.08
CA VAL A 214 -0.78 6.78 0.87
C VAL A 214 -2.26 7.07 0.58
N TYR A 215 -3.04 7.39 1.61
CA TYR A 215 -4.42 7.87 1.46
C TYR A 215 -4.51 9.22 0.73
N SER A 216 -3.48 10.05 0.73
CA SER A 216 -3.44 11.29 -0.07
C SER A 216 -3.33 11.03 -1.57
N LEU A 217 -2.88 9.84 -2.01
CA LEU A 217 -2.96 9.42 -3.41
C LEU A 217 -4.39 9.14 -3.85
N ILE A 218 -5.19 8.59 -2.95
CA ILE A 218 -6.61 8.34 -3.18
C ILE A 218 -7.38 9.66 -3.24
N GLU A 219 -6.89 10.71 -2.56
CA GLU A 219 -7.48 12.05 -2.58
C GLU A 219 -7.13 12.87 -3.83
N LYS A 220 -5.98 12.62 -4.47
CA LYS A 220 -5.60 13.33 -5.71
C LYS A 220 -6.33 12.71 -6.91
N GLU A 221 -7.40 13.35 -7.33
CA GLU A 221 -8.27 12.94 -8.46
C GLU A 221 -7.50 12.70 -9.77
N ASP A 222 -6.38 13.40 -9.98
CA ASP A 222 -5.55 13.30 -11.18
C ASP A 222 -4.62 12.07 -11.16
N ALA A 223 -4.15 11.62 -10.01
CA ALA A 223 -3.36 10.39 -9.89
C ALA A 223 -4.17 9.12 -10.22
N LEU A 224 -5.51 9.19 -10.07
CA LEU A 224 -6.44 8.12 -10.44
C LEU A 224 -6.78 8.09 -11.92
N LYS A 225 -6.51 9.18 -12.67
CA LYS A 225 -6.82 9.26 -14.10
C LYS A 225 -5.70 8.69 -14.97
N ASP A 226 -4.45 8.83 -14.57
CA ASP A 226 -3.27 8.48 -15.37
C ASP A 226 -2.61 7.15 -14.94
N ALA A 227 -2.63 6.80 -13.66
CA ALA A 227 -2.19 5.48 -13.19
C ALA A 227 -3.37 4.52 -13.21
N GLY A 228 -3.26 3.38 -13.89
CA GLY A 228 -4.29 2.35 -13.90
C GLY A 228 -4.88 2.13 -12.50
N LYS A 229 -6.18 2.35 -12.38
CA LYS A 229 -6.95 2.53 -11.13
C LYS A 229 -6.75 1.42 -10.08
N SER A 230 -6.37 0.23 -10.52
CA SER A 230 -6.07 -0.94 -9.70
C SER A 230 -4.75 -0.79 -8.90
N HIS A 231 -3.76 -0.08 -9.44
CA HIS A 231 -2.42 0.01 -8.82
C HIS A 231 -2.38 0.90 -7.59
N VAL A 232 -3.21 1.94 -7.52
CA VAL A 232 -3.28 2.84 -6.35
C VAL A 232 -3.82 2.11 -5.12
N LEU A 233 -4.81 1.24 -5.32
CA LEU A 233 -5.35 0.41 -4.23
C LEU A 233 -4.32 -0.60 -3.74
N GLY A 234 -3.55 -1.21 -4.65
CA GLY A 234 -2.45 -2.10 -4.30
C GLY A 234 -1.41 -1.44 -3.40
N LEU A 235 -1.08 -0.16 -3.63
CA LEU A 235 -0.16 0.59 -2.75
C LEU A 235 -0.76 0.88 -1.37
N ALA A 236 -2.08 1.12 -1.29
CA ALA A 236 -2.77 1.27 -0.01
C ALA A 236 -2.75 -0.03 0.80
N ILE A 237 -2.92 -1.18 0.14
CA ILE A 237 -2.77 -2.51 0.75
C ILE A 237 -1.33 -2.72 1.23
N CYS A 238 -0.31 -2.38 0.42
CA CYS A 238 1.09 -2.44 0.83
C CYS A 238 1.34 -1.66 2.12
N ARG A 239 0.83 -0.44 2.20
CA ARG A 239 0.95 0.40 3.39
C ARG A 239 0.27 -0.23 4.59
N ALA A 240 -0.97 -0.71 4.44
CA ALA A 240 -1.72 -1.36 5.52
C ALA A 240 -0.98 -2.60 6.06
N ILE A 241 -0.43 -3.44 5.18
CA ILE A 241 0.36 -4.61 5.58
C ILE A 241 1.61 -4.20 6.37
N VAL A 242 2.34 -3.20 5.89
CA VAL A 242 3.56 -2.72 6.55
C VAL A 242 3.25 -2.09 7.90
N ASP A 243 2.16 -1.30 8.02
CA ASP A 243 1.70 -0.72 9.29
C ASP A 243 1.32 -1.82 10.31
N ILE A 244 0.70 -2.92 9.86
CA ILE A 244 0.38 -4.09 10.69
C ILE A 244 1.66 -4.75 11.23
N PHE A 245 2.73 -4.83 10.42
CA PHE A 245 4.04 -5.30 10.87
C PHE A 245 4.77 -4.30 11.79
N GLY A 246 4.21 -3.11 12.03
CA GLY A 246 4.87 -2.04 12.79
C GLY A 246 6.03 -1.41 12.04
N GLY A 247 5.97 -1.42 10.72
CA GLY A 247 7.01 -0.97 9.81
C GLY A 247 6.80 0.42 9.23
N GLU A 248 7.58 0.72 8.20
CA GLU A 248 7.56 1.98 7.45
C GLU A 248 7.54 1.67 5.95
N PHE A 249 6.65 2.33 5.21
CA PHE A 249 6.53 2.22 3.76
C PHE A 249 6.91 3.55 3.11
N PHE A 250 7.76 3.50 2.10
CA PHE A 250 8.22 4.66 1.34
C PHE A 250 8.11 4.38 -0.15
N MET A 251 7.72 5.42 -0.88
CA MET A 251 7.79 5.42 -2.32
C MET A 251 8.35 6.75 -2.78
N ASP A 252 9.27 6.71 -3.73
CA ASP A 252 9.91 7.87 -4.31
C ASP A 252 10.05 7.66 -5.82
N SER A 253 9.81 8.73 -6.59
CA SER A 253 9.95 8.72 -8.04
C SER A 253 10.57 10.04 -8.47
N ASP A 254 11.60 9.98 -9.30
CA ASP A 254 12.25 11.17 -9.89
C ASP A 254 11.53 11.71 -11.14
N GLY A 255 10.30 11.29 -11.35
CA GLY A 255 9.42 11.70 -12.44
C GLY A 255 9.49 10.74 -13.63
N ASP A 256 10.53 10.79 -14.45
CA ASP A 256 10.51 10.08 -15.74
C ASP A 256 11.43 8.86 -15.83
N GLN A 257 12.37 8.68 -14.90
CA GLN A 257 13.43 7.70 -15.10
C GLN A 257 13.49 6.57 -14.08
N LYS A 258 13.13 6.80 -12.83
CA LYS A 258 13.30 5.79 -11.78
C LYS A 258 12.26 5.93 -10.68
N THR A 259 11.68 4.80 -10.33
CA THR A 259 10.81 4.68 -9.16
C THR A 259 11.39 3.69 -8.16
N VAL A 260 11.31 4.04 -6.88
CA VAL A 260 11.73 3.22 -5.76
C VAL A 260 10.56 3.06 -4.80
N ALA A 261 10.04 1.85 -4.68
CA ALA A 261 9.13 1.49 -3.61
C ALA A 261 9.89 0.68 -2.57
N SER A 262 9.85 1.09 -1.30
CA SER A 262 10.57 0.39 -0.24
C SER A 262 9.75 0.29 1.02
N PHE A 263 9.98 -0.79 1.77
CA PHE A 263 9.42 -0.96 3.09
C PHE A 263 10.47 -1.51 4.05
N TRP A 264 10.28 -1.22 5.32
CA TRP A 264 11.02 -1.77 6.42
C TRP A 264 10.04 -2.22 7.50
N PHE A 265 10.32 -3.34 8.14
CA PHE A 265 9.60 -3.76 9.34
C PHE A 265 10.55 -4.51 10.30
N PRO A 266 10.28 -4.43 11.63
CA PRO A 266 11.05 -5.19 12.61
C PRO A 266 10.78 -6.68 12.45
N CYS A 267 11.83 -7.49 12.34
CA CYS A 267 11.73 -8.94 12.36
C CYS A 267 13.01 -9.57 12.89
N GLU A 268 12.90 -10.78 13.42
CA GLU A 268 14.07 -11.55 13.84
C GLU A 268 14.79 -12.10 12.61
N LEU A 269 16.08 -11.74 12.47
CA LEU A 269 16.95 -12.23 11.42
C LEU A 269 18.07 -13.09 12.05
N LYS A 270 18.31 -14.26 11.47
CA LYS A 270 19.38 -15.21 11.84
C LYS A 270 20.36 -15.36 10.68
N ASP A 271 21.60 -15.66 10.99
CA ASP A 271 22.68 -15.88 10.01
C ASP A 271 22.81 -14.74 9.00
N VAL A 272 22.80 -13.49 9.52
CA VAL A 272 22.69 -12.24 8.72
C VAL A 272 23.94 -12.03 7.85
N TYR A 273 25.13 -12.32 8.40
CA TYR A 273 26.38 -12.03 7.71
C TYR A 273 26.97 -13.29 7.09
N LYS A 274 27.65 -13.11 5.95
CA LYS A 274 28.48 -14.16 5.38
C LYS A 274 29.62 -14.47 6.33
N ASP A 275 29.83 -15.74 6.66
CA ASP A 275 31.07 -16.17 7.31
C ASP A 275 32.23 -15.77 6.39
N ILE A 276 33.17 -14.99 6.94
CA ILE A 276 34.36 -14.49 6.22
C ILE A 276 35.36 -15.61 6.12
#